data_1d600eb91fa09f150d2c21de9c04c1d4
#
_entry.id   1d600eb91fa09f150d2c21de9c04c1d4
#
_cell.length_a   1.000
_cell.length_b   1.000
_cell.length_c   1.000
_cell.angle_alpha   90.00
_cell.angle_beta   90.00
_cell.angle_gamma   90.00
#
_symmetry.space_group_name_H-M   'P 1'
#
loop_
_entity.id
_entity.type
_entity.pdbx_description
1 polymer ?
#
loop_
_entity_poly.entity_id
_entity_poly.type
_entity_poly.pdbx_seq_one_letter_code
_entity_poly.pdbx_strand_id
1 'polypeptide(L)'
;LGFLERKRGMRPPLEPRALPSTVLAPDGSVRYFAYGSNLGRQKVLSRGAASIISTERANVAGWRLAFTFALNPPLEPSFASIEPAPAETVCEGVLHTLTPSAYEELWRSEGGGGSRPDYEEIVVLAKPWSGSEPVRAITLRAAQIRRLSHDVPPSQRYLSIVVAGAHEAGLSPAYIARLEAISAAAPSGFLAAVAEAHGLLLVLLYLLGLQRLLSPLRAICFLLHRHVRPRLRDIATGLLPPPPPRAAPS
;
A
#
# COMPACT_ATOMS: atom_id res chain seq x y z
N LEU A 1 35.92 -24.01 -9.18
CA LEU A 1 34.86 -23.05 -9.52
C LEU A 1 33.51 -23.62 -9.04
N GLY A 2 33.28 -23.58 -7.73
CA GLY A 2 32.05 -24.05 -7.10
C GLY A 2 31.18 -22.85 -6.73
N PHE A 3 30.07 -22.69 -7.41
CA PHE A 3 28.98 -21.76 -7.07
C PHE A 3 28.39 -22.21 -5.72
N LEU A 4 28.59 -21.43 -4.69
CA LEU A 4 27.94 -21.61 -3.39
C LEU A 4 26.47 -21.30 -3.55
N GLU A 5 25.65 -22.31 -3.80
CA GLU A 5 24.20 -22.29 -3.55
C GLU A 5 23.97 -21.98 -2.07
N ARG A 6 23.76 -20.72 -1.75
CA ARG A 6 23.26 -20.32 -0.44
C ARG A 6 21.83 -20.86 -0.29
N LYS A 7 21.68 -21.99 0.38
CA LYS A 7 20.40 -22.51 0.86
C LYS A 7 19.64 -21.36 1.51
N ARG A 8 18.59 -20.85 0.85
CA ARG A 8 17.56 -20.06 1.53
C ARG A 8 17.03 -20.95 2.63
N GLY A 9 17.26 -20.57 3.89
CA GLY A 9 16.72 -21.29 5.03
C GLY A 9 15.22 -21.42 4.84
N MET A 10 14.76 -22.62 4.60
CA MET A 10 13.36 -22.99 4.46
C MET A 10 12.69 -22.64 5.80
N ARG A 11 11.91 -21.56 5.84
CA ARG A 11 11.07 -21.30 7.00
C ARG A 11 10.11 -22.48 7.14
N PRO A 12 9.88 -22.98 8.36
CA PRO A 12 8.94 -24.08 8.54
C PRO A 12 7.59 -23.69 7.93
N PRO A 13 6.87 -24.61 7.29
CA PRO A 13 5.53 -24.36 6.82
C PRO A 13 4.70 -23.91 8.03
N LEU A 14 4.25 -22.66 8.00
CA LEU A 14 3.28 -22.19 8.97
C LEU A 14 1.95 -22.89 8.69
N GLU A 15 1.25 -23.29 9.74
CA GLU A 15 -0.10 -23.82 9.59
C GLU A 15 -0.95 -22.86 8.77
N PRO A 16 -1.77 -23.35 7.84
CA PRO A 16 -2.64 -22.52 7.04
C PRO A 16 -3.54 -21.70 7.97
N ARG A 17 -3.45 -20.39 7.87
CA ARG A 17 -4.33 -19.51 8.64
C ARG A 17 -5.76 -19.69 8.14
N ALA A 18 -6.70 -19.92 9.05
CA ALA A 18 -8.11 -19.97 8.71
C ALA A 18 -8.59 -18.58 8.25
N LEU A 19 -8.93 -18.47 6.96
CA LEU A 19 -9.59 -17.29 6.42
C LEU A 19 -11.07 -17.30 6.79
N PRO A 20 -11.70 -16.13 7.04
CA PRO A 20 -13.13 -16.09 7.26
C PRO A 20 -13.90 -16.68 6.07
N SER A 21 -14.78 -17.63 6.32
CA SER A 21 -15.60 -18.25 5.26
C SER A 21 -16.38 -17.24 4.41
N THR A 22 -16.65 -16.06 4.98
CA THR A 22 -17.39 -14.96 4.32
C THR A 22 -16.64 -14.30 3.16
N VAL A 23 -15.33 -14.51 3.03
CA VAL A 23 -14.50 -13.96 1.92
C VAL A 23 -14.07 -15.04 0.93
N LEU A 24 -14.36 -16.29 1.22
CA LEU A 24 -14.15 -17.39 0.30
C LEU A 24 -15.30 -17.42 -0.72
N ALA A 25 -14.95 -17.63 -1.98
CA ALA A 25 -15.93 -17.99 -2.99
C ALA A 25 -16.43 -19.44 -2.78
N PRO A 26 -17.54 -19.85 -3.41
CA PRO A 26 -18.07 -21.21 -3.25
C PRO A 26 -17.07 -22.32 -3.61
N ASP A 27 -16.11 -22.03 -4.50
CA ASP A 27 -15.02 -22.94 -4.91
C ASP A 27 -13.82 -22.92 -3.93
N GLY A 28 -13.91 -22.20 -2.82
CA GLY A 28 -12.85 -22.07 -1.83
C GLY A 28 -11.76 -21.06 -2.22
N SER A 29 -11.88 -20.37 -3.36
CA SER A 29 -10.94 -19.31 -3.72
C SER A 29 -11.11 -18.05 -2.87
N VAL A 30 -10.05 -17.23 -2.77
CA VAL A 30 -10.02 -15.98 -2.02
C VAL A 30 -10.23 -14.81 -2.96
N ARG A 31 -11.16 -13.91 -2.61
CA ARG A 31 -11.38 -12.65 -3.31
C ARG A 31 -10.56 -11.56 -2.64
N TYR A 32 -9.61 -10.99 -3.38
CA TYR A 32 -8.73 -9.92 -2.92
C TYR A 32 -8.93 -8.66 -3.75
N PHE A 33 -9.32 -7.56 -3.10
CA PHE A 33 -9.46 -6.26 -3.74
C PHE A 33 -8.17 -5.47 -3.62
N ALA A 34 -7.56 -5.14 -4.75
CA ALA A 34 -6.34 -4.35 -4.86
C ALA A 34 -6.64 -2.95 -5.42
N TYR A 35 -6.10 -1.93 -4.79
CA TYR A 35 -6.33 -0.50 -5.11
C TYR A 35 -5.03 0.30 -5.24
N GLY A 36 -3.87 -0.29 -4.92
CA GLY A 36 -2.55 0.35 -4.88
C GLY A 36 -1.55 -0.33 -5.82
N SER A 37 -0.34 -0.60 -5.35
CA SER A 37 0.72 -1.22 -6.17
C SER A 37 0.38 -2.62 -6.70
N ASN A 38 -0.63 -3.29 -6.13
CA ASN A 38 -1.10 -4.61 -6.55
C ASN A 38 -2.21 -4.56 -7.62
N LEU A 39 -2.49 -3.40 -8.20
CA LEU A 39 -3.40 -3.26 -9.34
C LEU A 39 -2.92 -4.09 -10.53
N GLY A 40 -1.62 -4.01 -10.85
CA GLY A 40 -1.03 -4.77 -11.95
C GLY A 40 -0.90 -6.27 -11.62
N ARG A 41 -1.40 -7.12 -12.53
CA ARG A 41 -1.32 -8.59 -12.40
C ARG A 41 0.11 -9.09 -12.21
N GLN A 42 1.06 -8.56 -12.99
CA GLN A 42 2.48 -8.94 -12.90
C GLN A 42 3.07 -8.63 -11.53
N LYS A 43 2.63 -7.55 -10.90
CA LYS A 43 3.08 -7.17 -9.55
C LYS A 43 2.65 -8.20 -8.51
N VAL A 44 1.41 -8.67 -8.57
CA VAL A 44 0.89 -9.71 -7.66
C VAL A 44 1.65 -11.02 -7.87
N LEU A 45 1.90 -11.43 -9.12
CA LEU A 45 2.69 -12.63 -9.42
C LEU A 45 4.13 -12.51 -8.90
N SER A 46 4.77 -11.34 -9.01
CA SER A 46 6.13 -11.11 -8.51
C SER A 46 6.24 -11.17 -6.98
N ARG A 47 5.13 -11.10 -6.26
CA ARG A 47 5.06 -11.21 -4.81
C ARG A 47 4.90 -12.64 -4.30
N GLY A 48 4.99 -13.62 -5.20
CA GLY A 48 4.91 -15.04 -4.85
C GLY A 48 3.51 -15.63 -5.02
N ALA A 49 2.49 -14.83 -5.36
CA ALA A 49 1.18 -15.35 -5.70
C ALA A 49 1.28 -16.22 -6.97
N ALA A 50 1.63 -17.48 -6.79
CA ALA A 50 1.95 -18.40 -7.88
C ALA A 50 0.77 -18.60 -8.87
N SER A 51 -0.48 -18.32 -8.46
CA SER A 51 -1.64 -18.44 -9.34
C SER A 51 -2.71 -17.41 -9.04
N ILE A 52 -2.99 -16.57 -10.03
CA ILE A 52 -4.18 -15.72 -10.07
C ILE A 52 -5.19 -16.44 -10.97
N ILE A 53 -6.32 -16.85 -10.41
CA ILE A 53 -7.40 -17.54 -11.13
C ILE A 53 -8.07 -16.58 -12.10
N SER A 54 -8.49 -15.41 -11.59
CA SER A 54 -9.08 -14.37 -12.42
C SER A 54 -8.73 -12.97 -11.88
N THR A 55 -8.87 -11.98 -12.75
CA THR A 55 -8.73 -10.56 -12.41
C THR A 55 -9.79 -9.78 -13.15
N GLU A 56 -10.58 -8.98 -12.44
CA GLU A 56 -11.57 -8.11 -13.04
C GLU A 56 -11.59 -6.75 -12.35
N ARG A 57 -12.02 -5.72 -13.07
CA ARG A 57 -12.20 -4.39 -12.49
C ARG A 57 -13.34 -4.41 -11.49
N ALA A 58 -13.14 -3.73 -10.38
CA ALA A 58 -14.16 -3.58 -9.35
C ALA A 58 -14.05 -2.23 -8.67
N ASN A 59 -15.08 -1.86 -7.96
CA ASN A 59 -15.08 -0.68 -7.12
C ASN A 59 -15.64 -0.97 -5.73
N VAL A 60 -15.29 -0.10 -4.76
CA VAL A 60 -15.76 -0.19 -3.38
C VAL A 60 -16.28 1.18 -2.98
N ALA A 61 -17.59 1.28 -2.74
CA ALA A 61 -18.24 2.49 -2.27
C ALA A 61 -17.97 2.72 -0.78
N GLY A 62 -17.97 3.99 -0.35
CA GLY A 62 -17.69 4.38 1.03
C GLY A 62 -16.21 4.28 1.42
N TRP A 63 -15.32 4.14 0.46
CA TRP A 63 -13.88 4.06 0.65
C TRP A 63 -13.12 4.92 -0.36
N ARG A 64 -11.94 5.37 0.05
CA ARG A 64 -11.01 6.11 -0.82
C ARG A 64 -9.60 5.53 -0.76
N LEU A 65 -8.89 5.65 -1.85
CA LEU A 65 -7.43 5.52 -1.82
C LEU A 65 -6.86 6.67 -0.98
N ALA A 66 -5.92 6.33 -0.11
CA ALA A 66 -5.23 7.26 0.76
C ALA A 66 -3.73 6.92 0.81
N PHE A 67 -2.89 7.93 1.07
CA PHE A 67 -1.46 7.72 1.27
C PHE A 67 -1.13 7.90 2.74
N THR A 68 -1.68 7.00 3.56
CA THR A 68 -1.59 7.03 5.02
C THR A 68 -0.68 5.96 5.61
N PHE A 69 -0.11 5.09 4.80
CA PHE A 69 0.88 4.12 5.27
C PHE A 69 2.26 4.78 5.39
N ALA A 70 2.77 4.93 6.62
CA ALA A 70 4.08 5.50 6.87
C ALA A 70 5.21 4.53 6.53
N LEU A 71 6.18 4.97 5.74
CA LEU A 71 7.36 4.18 5.42
C LEU A 71 8.67 4.90 5.76
N ASN A 72 9.55 5.13 4.81
CA ASN A 72 10.90 5.66 5.02
C ASN A 72 11.06 7.04 4.36
N PRO A 73 10.71 8.14 5.05
CA PRO A 73 11.08 9.46 4.55
C PRO A 73 12.62 9.65 4.58
N PRO A 74 13.18 10.41 3.63
CA PRO A 74 12.48 11.16 2.59
C PRO A 74 12.26 10.38 1.30
N LEU A 75 12.82 9.17 1.13
CA LEU A 75 12.79 8.39 -0.12
C LEU A 75 11.38 7.88 -0.46
N GLU A 76 10.74 7.24 0.52
CA GLU A 76 9.41 6.66 0.40
C GLU A 76 8.57 7.13 1.59
N PRO A 77 8.05 8.35 1.55
CA PRO A 77 7.37 8.93 2.71
C PRO A 77 6.06 8.23 3.04
N SER A 78 5.33 7.75 2.03
CA SER A 78 4.08 7.02 2.25
C SER A 78 3.79 6.01 1.15
N PHE A 79 2.97 5.01 1.50
CA PHE A 79 2.36 4.08 0.58
C PHE A 79 0.83 4.16 0.64
N ALA A 80 0.18 3.50 -0.32
CA ALA A 80 -1.25 3.40 -0.41
C ALA A 80 -1.85 2.63 0.78
N SER A 81 -2.94 3.14 1.28
CA SER A 81 -3.91 2.52 2.17
C SER A 81 -5.30 2.77 1.63
N ILE A 82 -6.30 2.10 2.19
CA ILE A 82 -7.71 2.39 1.92
C ILE A 82 -8.33 2.91 3.21
N GLU A 83 -9.05 4.03 3.13
CA GLU A 83 -9.64 4.66 4.29
C GLU A 83 -11.14 4.89 4.08
N PRO A 84 -11.94 4.82 5.16
CA PRO A 84 -13.37 5.14 5.08
C PRO A 84 -13.59 6.54 4.52
N ALA A 85 -14.65 6.69 3.75
CA ALA A 85 -15.07 7.94 3.12
C ALA A 85 -16.61 8.00 3.06
N PRO A 86 -17.22 9.14 2.71
CA PRO A 86 -18.64 9.22 2.46
C PRO A 86 -19.13 8.16 1.46
N ALA A 87 -20.39 7.72 1.60
CA ALA A 87 -20.92 6.58 0.85
C ALA A 87 -20.85 6.74 -0.68
N GLU A 88 -20.92 7.98 -1.16
CA GLU A 88 -20.81 8.35 -2.59
C GLU A 88 -19.37 8.30 -3.12
N THR A 89 -18.37 8.24 -2.23
CA THR A 89 -16.98 8.12 -2.61
C THR A 89 -16.69 6.69 -3.05
N VAL A 90 -16.00 6.55 -4.17
CA VAL A 90 -15.69 5.25 -4.75
C VAL A 90 -14.17 5.08 -4.90
N CYS A 91 -13.65 4.00 -4.34
CA CYS A 91 -12.31 3.51 -4.63
C CYS A 91 -12.39 2.49 -5.77
N GLU A 92 -11.79 2.82 -6.91
CA GLU A 92 -11.67 1.86 -8.02
C GLU A 92 -10.42 1.00 -7.85
N GLY A 93 -10.48 -0.22 -8.34
CA GLY A 93 -9.41 -1.18 -8.26
C GLY A 93 -9.69 -2.45 -9.05
N VAL A 94 -9.02 -3.50 -8.67
CA VAL A 94 -9.21 -4.83 -9.26
C VAL A 94 -9.55 -5.87 -8.19
N LEU A 95 -10.42 -6.78 -8.55
CA LEU A 95 -10.75 -7.96 -7.77
C LEU A 95 -9.95 -9.14 -8.34
N HIS A 96 -8.94 -9.59 -7.61
CA HIS A 96 -8.20 -10.80 -7.91
C HIS A 96 -8.87 -11.98 -7.21
N THR A 97 -9.11 -13.05 -7.95
CA THR A 97 -9.47 -14.35 -7.39
C THR A 97 -8.21 -15.20 -7.30
N LEU A 98 -7.84 -15.60 -6.09
CA LEU A 98 -6.58 -16.28 -5.76
C LEU A 98 -6.88 -17.64 -5.12
N THR A 99 -5.97 -18.60 -5.26
CA THR A 99 -5.98 -19.75 -4.35
C THR A 99 -5.64 -19.29 -2.93
N PRO A 100 -6.08 -20.00 -1.88
CA PRO A 100 -5.73 -19.67 -0.50
C PRO A 100 -4.20 -19.57 -0.27
N SER A 101 -3.42 -20.47 -0.89
CA SER A 101 -1.96 -20.45 -0.81
C SER A 101 -1.36 -19.21 -1.46
N ALA A 102 -1.83 -18.82 -2.65
CA ALA A 102 -1.37 -17.62 -3.35
C ALA A 102 -1.70 -16.35 -2.56
N TYR A 103 -2.88 -16.30 -1.93
CA TYR A 103 -3.23 -15.18 -1.06
C TYR A 103 -2.33 -15.11 0.18
N GLU A 104 -2.03 -16.24 0.80
CA GLU A 104 -1.14 -16.30 1.97
C GLU A 104 0.29 -15.83 1.63
N GLU A 105 0.81 -16.19 0.45
CA GLU A 105 2.10 -15.69 -0.04
C GLU A 105 2.08 -14.18 -0.25
N LEU A 106 1.02 -13.66 -0.89
CA LEU A 106 0.80 -12.23 -1.05
C LEU A 106 0.77 -11.52 0.32
N TRP A 107 -0.03 -12.02 1.24
CA TRP A 107 -0.16 -11.48 2.60
C TRP A 107 1.19 -11.38 3.32
N ARG A 108 1.99 -12.45 3.26
CA ARG A 108 3.35 -12.46 3.85
C ARG A 108 4.27 -11.45 3.17
N SER A 109 4.18 -11.30 1.85
CA SER A 109 5.00 -10.35 1.10
C SER A 109 4.69 -8.89 1.45
N GLU A 110 3.46 -8.61 1.91
CA GLU A 110 3.02 -7.31 2.39
C GLU A 110 3.32 -7.09 3.89
N GLY A 111 4.12 -7.97 4.51
CA GLY A 111 4.46 -7.86 5.92
C GLY A 111 3.42 -8.46 6.87
N GLY A 112 2.50 -9.28 6.35
CA GLY A 112 1.57 -10.06 7.16
C GLY A 112 2.25 -11.22 7.90
N GLY A 113 1.58 -11.76 8.91
CA GLY A 113 2.03 -12.96 9.64
C GLY A 113 3.08 -12.72 10.74
N GLY A 114 3.54 -11.48 10.94
CA GLY A 114 4.39 -11.10 12.06
C GLY A 114 3.61 -10.66 13.30
N SER A 115 4.28 -10.55 14.44
CA SER A 115 3.69 -10.01 15.68
C SER A 115 3.25 -8.54 15.56
N ARG A 116 3.73 -7.83 14.55
CA ARG A 116 3.40 -6.44 14.22
C ARG A 116 3.25 -6.34 12.70
N PRO A 117 2.11 -6.71 12.14
CA PRO A 117 1.89 -6.64 10.70
C PRO A 117 1.92 -5.19 10.22
N ASP A 118 2.40 -4.99 9.00
CA ASP A 118 2.41 -3.68 8.35
C ASP A 118 1.02 -3.29 7.84
N TYR A 119 0.21 -4.27 7.44
CA TYR A 119 -1.18 -4.11 7.02
C TYR A 119 -2.11 -4.98 7.86
N GLU A 120 -3.31 -4.51 8.07
CA GLU A 120 -4.45 -5.27 8.57
C GLU A 120 -5.36 -5.68 7.43
N GLU A 121 -5.95 -6.86 7.52
CA GLU A 121 -6.98 -7.33 6.60
C GLU A 121 -8.32 -6.78 7.02
N ILE A 122 -9.02 -6.20 6.07
CA ILE A 122 -10.41 -5.77 6.26
C ILE A 122 -11.28 -6.38 5.16
N VAL A 123 -12.56 -6.58 5.46
CA VAL A 123 -13.54 -7.04 4.48
C VAL A 123 -14.27 -5.84 3.91
N VAL A 124 -14.30 -5.76 2.59
CA VAL A 124 -15.02 -4.74 1.84
C VAL A 124 -16.06 -5.39 0.93
N LEU A 125 -17.05 -4.61 0.50
CA LEU A 125 -18.03 -5.03 -0.48
C LEU A 125 -17.61 -4.49 -1.84
N ALA A 126 -17.01 -5.35 -2.66
CA ALA A 126 -16.52 -5.00 -3.99
C ALA A 126 -17.59 -5.27 -5.04
N LYS A 127 -17.89 -4.27 -5.87
CA LYS A 127 -18.81 -4.38 -7.01
C LYS A 127 -18.02 -4.57 -8.30
N PRO A 128 -18.08 -5.77 -8.92
CA PRO A 128 -17.44 -6.02 -10.20
C PRO A 128 -18.03 -5.16 -11.32
N TRP A 129 -17.21 -4.78 -12.29
CA TRP A 129 -17.68 -4.02 -13.46
C TRP A 129 -18.43 -4.88 -14.48
N SER A 130 -18.32 -6.18 -14.38
CA SER A 130 -19.13 -7.14 -15.18
C SER A 130 -20.63 -7.00 -14.92
N GLY A 131 -21.05 -6.18 -13.95
CA GLY A 131 -22.45 -6.02 -13.56
C GLY A 131 -22.95 -7.07 -12.57
N SER A 132 -22.07 -7.96 -12.11
CA SER A 132 -22.40 -8.95 -11.08
C SER A 132 -22.77 -8.28 -9.76
N GLU A 133 -23.48 -9.01 -8.89
CA GLU A 133 -23.78 -8.55 -7.54
C GLU A 133 -22.50 -8.26 -6.74
N PRO A 134 -22.53 -7.26 -5.83
CA PRO A 134 -21.40 -6.97 -4.97
C PRO A 134 -20.98 -8.20 -4.16
N VAL A 135 -19.67 -8.42 -4.09
CA VAL A 135 -19.09 -9.57 -3.40
C VAL A 135 -18.20 -9.14 -2.25
N ARG A 136 -18.17 -9.94 -1.21
CA ARG A 136 -17.21 -9.73 -0.11
C ARG A 136 -15.81 -10.07 -0.57
N ALA A 137 -14.87 -9.17 -0.30
CA ALA A 137 -13.47 -9.33 -0.65
C ALA A 137 -12.59 -8.87 0.52
N ILE A 138 -11.44 -9.52 0.68
CA ILE A 138 -10.40 -9.03 1.58
C ILE A 138 -9.67 -7.89 0.86
N THR A 139 -9.33 -6.85 1.60
CA THR A 139 -8.35 -5.85 1.18
C THR A 139 -7.40 -5.51 2.31
N LEU A 140 -6.26 -4.92 1.99
CA LEU A 140 -5.21 -4.58 2.94
C LEU A 140 -5.28 -3.09 3.27
N ARG A 141 -5.44 -2.77 4.55
CA ARG A 141 -5.41 -1.41 5.08
C ARG A 141 -4.16 -1.23 5.93
N ALA A 142 -3.55 -0.07 5.92
CA ALA A 142 -2.42 0.23 6.80
C ALA A 142 -2.77 -0.13 8.25
N ALA A 143 -1.99 -0.99 8.89
CA ALA A 143 -2.19 -1.32 10.29
C ALA A 143 -2.04 -0.07 11.16
N GLN A 144 -2.74 0.00 12.29
CA GLN A 144 -2.80 1.22 13.12
C GLN A 144 -1.40 1.73 13.51
N ILE A 145 -0.45 0.84 13.72
CA ILE A 145 0.93 1.20 14.04
C ILE A 145 1.64 1.92 12.86
N ARG A 146 1.20 1.71 11.63
CA ARG A 146 1.75 2.31 10.41
C ARG A 146 0.89 3.46 9.88
N ARG A 147 -0.34 3.58 10.37
CA ARG A 147 -1.32 4.53 9.83
C ARG A 147 -1.04 5.95 10.32
N LEU A 148 -0.95 6.86 9.37
CA LEU A 148 -0.89 8.29 9.61
C LEU A 148 -2.31 8.85 9.73
N SER A 149 -2.47 9.93 10.48
CA SER A 149 -3.77 10.61 10.66
C SER A 149 -4.21 11.43 9.44
N HIS A 150 -3.33 11.61 8.46
CA HIS A 150 -3.56 12.39 7.24
C HIS A 150 -2.79 11.81 6.07
N ASP A 151 -3.17 12.17 4.86
CA ASP A 151 -2.44 11.81 3.65
C ASP A 151 -1.07 12.51 3.62
N VAL A 152 -0.05 11.75 3.26
CA VAL A 152 1.30 12.27 2.99
C VAL A 152 1.64 11.98 1.53
N PRO A 153 2.09 12.96 0.75
CA PRO A 153 2.43 12.73 -0.65
C PRO A 153 3.37 11.52 -0.80
N PRO A 154 3.04 10.56 -1.69
CA PRO A 154 3.92 9.44 -1.99
C PRO A 154 5.16 9.88 -2.76
N SER A 155 6.19 9.05 -2.85
CA SER A 155 7.28 9.30 -3.79
C SER A 155 6.79 9.25 -5.24
N GLN A 156 7.46 9.98 -6.15
CA GLN A 156 7.16 9.92 -7.58
C GLN A 156 7.26 8.48 -8.11
N ARG A 157 8.27 7.73 -7.67
CA ARG A 157 8.46 6.33 -8.05
C ARG A 157 7.25 5.47 -7.67
N TYR A 158 6.75 5.61 -6.43
CA TYR A 158 5.62 4.82 -5.97
C TYR A 158 4.31 5.21 -6.66
N LEU A 159 4.07 6.52 -6.81
CA LEU A 159 2.90 7.01 -7.52
C LEU A 159 2.86 6.50 -8.97
N SER A 160 4.00 6.52 -9.67
CA SER A 160 4.09 5.99 -11.04
C SER A 160 3.74 4.51 -11.12
N ILE A 161 4.06 3.70 -10.11
CA ILE A 161 3.65 2.28 -10.05
C ILE A 161 2.13 2.15 -9.92
N VAL A 162 1.51 2.98 -9.08
CA VAL A 162 0.04 2.95 -8.88
C VAL A 162 -0.67 3.40 -10.15
N VAL A 163 -0.21 4.49 -10.78
CA VAL A 163 -0.78 5.01 -12.04
C VAL A 163 -0.62 4.00 -13.18
N ALA A 164 0.58 3.43 -13.35
CA ALA A 164 0.80 2.40 -14.36
C ALA A 164 -0.11 1.17 -14.15
N GLY A 165 -0.25 0.73 -12.90
CA GLY A 165 -1.18 -0.36 -12.55
C GLY A 165 -2.64 -0.01 -12.84
N ALA A 166 -3.06 1.24 -12.64
CA ALA A 166 -4.41 1.70 -12.97
C ALA A 166 -4.68 1.70 -14.48
N HIS A 167 -3.69 2.11 -15.28
CA HIS A 167 -3.75 2.02 -16.76
C HIS A 167 -3.80 0.54 -17.22
N GLU A 168 -2.92 -0.31 -16.70
CA GLU A 168 -2.88 -1.75 -17.02
C GLU A 168 -4.23 -2.42 -16.70
N ALA A 169 -4.81 -2.08 -15.55
CA ALA A 169 -6.09 -2.58 -15.10
C ALA A 169 -7.29 -2.01 -15.88
N GLY A 170 -7.09 -0.95 -16.68
CA GLY A 170 -8.13 -0.26 -17.42
C GLY A 170 -9.17 0.41 -16.51
N LEU A 171 -8.75 1.00 -15.38
CA LEU A 171 -9.64 1.77 -14.51
C LEU A 171 -10.25 2.97 -15.27
N SER A 172 -11.28 3.62 -14.71
CA SER A 172 -11.94 4.70 -15.41
C SER A 172 -10.99 5.87 -15.72
N PRO A 173 -11.12 6.52 -16.88
CA PRO A 173 -10.28 7.68 -17.21
C PRO A 173 -10.35 8.79 -16.16
N ALA A 174 -11.51 8.99 -15.56
CA ALA A 174 -11.71 9.98 -14.50
C ALA A 174 -10.95 9.60 -13.22
N TYR A 175 -10.87 8.31 -12.89
CA TYR A 175 -10.11 7.84 -11.74
C TYR A 175 -8.60 7.93 -11.99
N ILE A 176 -8.15 7.53 -13.17
CA ILE A 176 -6.75 7.64 -13.59
C ILE A 176 -6.31 9.11 -13.55
N ALA A 177 -7.08 10.02 -14.13
CA ALA A 177 -6.77 11.45 -14.09
C ALA A 177 -6.65 11.99 -12.65
N ARG A 178 -7.47 11.49 -11.70
CA ARG A 178 -7.34 11.85 -10.28
C ARG A 178 -6.03 11.32 -9.67
N LEU A 179 -5.61 10.11 -10.05
CA LEU A 179 -4.34 9.55 -9.59
C LEU A 179 -3.15 10.35 -10.12
N GLU A 180 -3.18 10.74 -11.39
CA GLU A 180 -2.14 11.54 -12.07
C GLU A 180 -2.05 12.96 -11.49
N ALA A 181 -3.16 13.51 -11.01
CA ALA A 181 -3.21 14.82 -10.36
C ALA A 181 -2.65 14.82 -8.92
N ILE A 182 -2.32 13.68 -8.35
CA ILE A 182 -1.74 13.59 -7.00
C ILE A 182 -0.32 14.14 -7.04
N SER A 183 -0.05 15.14 -6.21
CA SER A 183 1.29 15.68 -6.06
C SER A 183 2.21 14.66 -5.37
N ALA A 184 3.29 14.29 -6.03
CA ALA A 184 4.32 13.45 -5.43
C ALA A 184 5.22 14.26 -4.48
N ALA A 185 5.80 13.58 -3.49
CA ALA A 185 6.83 14.17 -2.66
C ALA A 185 8.09 14.41 -3.49
N ALA A 186 8.50 15.66 -3.56
CA ALA A 186 9.75 16.09 -4.20
C ALA A 186 10.68 16.63 -3.11
N PRO A 187 11.61 15.83 -2.60
CA PRO A 187 12.63 16.36 -1.70
C PRO A 187 13.49 17.38 -2.45
N SER A 188 13.76 18.52 -1.83
CA SER A 188 14.55 19.60 -2.42
C SER A 188 15.70 20.02 -1.51
N GLY A 189 16.74 20.62 -2.06
CA GLY A 189 17.88 21.13 -1.32
C GLY A 189 18.55 20.08 -0.44
N PHE A 190 18.78 20.39 0.84
CA PHE A 190 19.40 19.48 1.81
C PHE A 190 18.67 18.13 1.94
N LEU A 191 17.33 18.12 1.86
CA LEU A 191 16.55 16.89 1.94
C LEU A 191 16.77 15.99 0.72
N ALA A 192 17.03 16.54 -0.45
CA ALA A 192 17.37 15.75 -1.64
C ALA A 192 18.73 15.05 -1.44
N ALA A 193 19.74 15.78 -0.97
CA ALA A 193 21.04 15.19 -0.67
C ALA A 193 20.97 14.10 0.41
N VAL A 194 20.17 14.30 1.45
CA VAL A 194 19.91 13.28 2.48
C VAL A 194 19.21 12.07 1.88
N ALA A 195 18.26 12.26 0.97
CA ALA A 195 17.56 11.17 0.28
C ALA A 195 18.51 10.32 -0.56
N GLU A 196 19.39 10.97 -1.32
CA GLU A 196 20.42 10.29 -2.13
C GLU A 196 21.40 9.52 -1.26
N ALA A 197 21.95 10.15 -0.23
CA ALA A 197 22.86 9.51 0.71
C ALA A 197 22.21 8.30 1.41
N HIS A 198 20.94 8.43 1.81
CA HIS A 198 20.16 7.33 2.39
C HIS A 198 19.98 6.19 1.37
N GLY A 199 19.64 6.52 0.11
CA GLY A 199 19.52 5.53 -0.96
C GLY A 199 20.82 4.74 -1.18
N LEU A 200 21.94 5.43 -1.26
CA LEU A 200 23.26 4.81 -1.38
C LEU A 200 23.59 3.92 -0.20
N LEU A 201 23.30 4.37 1.03
CA LEU A 201 23.49 3.56 2.24
C LEU A 201 22.65 2.28 2.21
N LEU A 202 21.38 2.36 1.79
CA LEU A 202 20.51 1.19 1.67
C LEU A 202 21.06 0.18 0.67
N VAL A 203 21.53 0.65 -0.49
CA VAL A 203 22.17 -0.19 -1.52
C VAL A 203 23.43 -0.84 -0.96
N LEU A 204 24.29 -0.07 -0.30
CA LEU A 204 25.52 -0.57 0.31
C LEU A 204 25.24 -1.65 1.37
N LEU A 205 24.32 -1.41 2.29
CA LEU A 205 23.90 -2.38 3.30
C LEU A 205 23.33 -3.66 2.67
N TYR A 206 22.63 -3.51 1.55
CA TYR A 206 22.11 -4.65 0.80
C TYR A 206 23.26 -5.46 0.18
N LEU A 207 24.18 -4.80 -0.51
CA LEU A 207 25.34 -5.44 -1.14
C LEU A 207 26.26 -6.15 -0.13
N LEU A 208 26.40 -5.57 1.06
CA LEU A 208 27.21 -6.15 2.16
C LEU A 208 26.46 -7.26 2.94
N GLY A 209 25.20 -7.56 2.61
CA GLY A 209 24.41 -8.56 3.34
C GLY A 209 23.98 -8.10 4.74
N LEU A 210 24.09 -6.81 5.06
CA LEU A 210 23.81 -6.21 6.36
C LEU A 210 22.36 -5.71 6.49
N GLN A 211 21.42 -6.31 5.77
CA GLN A 211 19.99 -5.87 5.75
C GLN A 211 19.34 -5.88 7.14
N ARG A 212 19.87 -6.66 8.09
CA ARG A 212 19.37 -6.66 9.48
C ARG A 212 19.52 -5.31 10.17
N LEU A 213 20.49 -4.48 9.76
CA LEU A 213 20.70 -3.14 10.28
C LEU A 213 19.67 -2.14 9.74
N LEU A 214 18.90 -2.49 8.70
CA LEU A 214 17.83 -1.64 8.17
C LEU A 214 16.65 -1.52 9.13
N SER A 215 16.39 -2.52 9.94
CA SER A 215 15.23 -2.52 10.86
C SER A 215 15.27 -1.36 11.87
N PRO A 216 16.36 -1.12 12.62
CA PRO A 216 16.43 0.01 13.53
C PRO A 216 16.42 1.36 12.79
N LEU A 217 17.07 1.46 11.62
CA LEU A 217 17.05 2.69 10.82
C LEU A 217 15.63 3.03 10.36
N ARG A 218 14.87 2.05 9.89
CA ARG A 218 13.45 2.20 9.53
C ARG A 218 12.61 2.63 10.72
N ALA A 219 12.85 2.07 11.91
CA ALA A 219 12.13 2.44 13.12
C ALA A 219 12.39 3.91 13.50
N ILE A 220 13.63 4.37 13.42
CA ILE A 220 14.01 5.78 13.70
C ILE A 220 13.34 6.70 12.68
N CYS A 221 13.42 6.40 11.38
CA CYS A 221 12.78 7.20 10.34
C CYS A 221 11.26 7.26 10.53
N PHE A 222 10.65 6.15 10.92
CA PHE A 222 9.22 6.08 11.22
C PHE A 222 8.83 6.96 12.42
N LEU A 223 9.58 6.88 13.52
CA LEU A 223 9.35 7.70 14.72
C LEU A 223 9.49 9.20 14.42
N LEU A 224 10.52 9.57 13.66
CA LEU A 224 10.72 10.95 13.22
C LEU A 224 9.54 11.43 12.35
N HIS A 225 9.10 10.62 11.41
CA HIS A 225 7.96 10.97 10.57
C HIS A 225 6.66 11.10 11.35
N ARG A 226 6.40 10.17 12.27
CA ARG A 226 5.16 10.13 13.06
C ARG A 226 5.08 11.25 14.10
N HIS A 227 6.19 11.62 14.75
CA HIS A 227 6.17 12.49 15.90
C HIS A 227 6.73 13.89 15.65
N VAL A 228 7.68 14.04 14.74
CA VAL A 228 8.36 15.33 14.51
C VAL A 228 7.62 16.13 13.43
N ARG A 229 7.25 15.51 12.33
CA ARG A 229 6.62 16.20 11.22
C ARG A 229 5.24 16.81 11.51
N PRO A 230 4.31 16.11 12.19
CA PRO A 230 3.05 16.74 12.61
C PRO A 230 3.27 17.95 13.50
N ARG A 231 4.18 17.84 14.49
CA ARG A 231 4.49 18.94 15.41
C ARG A 231 5.12 20.15 14.70
N LEU A 232 6.02 19.92 13.75
CA LEU A 232 6.60 21.00 12.93
C LEU A 232 5.54 21.67 12.03
N ARG A 233 4.61 20.90 11.51
CA ARG A 233 3.48 21.43 10.73
C ARG A 233 2.52 22.21 11.61
N ASP A 234 2.19 21.71 12.79
CA ASP A 234 1.31 22.39 13.75
C ASP A 234 1.93 23.70 14.22
N ILE A 235 3.25 23.74 14.42
CA ILE A 235 4.00 24.98 14.69
C ILE A 235 3.96 25.93 13.48
N ALA A 236 4.19 25.42 12.27
CA ALA A 236 4.17 26.23 11.05
C ALA A 236 2.76 26.73 10.70
N THR A 237 1.71 25.94 10.98
CA THR A 237 0.31 26.33 10.77
C THR A 237 -0.23 27.20 11.90
N GLY A 238 0.31 27.08 13.12
CA GLY A 238 -0.01 27.96 14.24
C GLY A 238 0.55 29.40 14.08
N LEU A 239 1.50 29.59 13.17
CA LEU A 239 2.04 30.89 12.79
C LEU A 239 1.23 31.58 11.67
N LEU A 240 0.30 30.89 11.05
CA LEU A 240 -0.58 31.44 10.03
C LEU A 240 -2.03 31.42 10.55
N PRO A 241 -2.78 32.53 10.45
CA PRO A 241 -4.18 32.54 10.83
C PRO A 241 -4.96 31.52 9.98
N PRO A 242 -5.99 30.85 10.53
CA PRO A 242 -6.79 29.91 9.77
C PRO A 242 -7.40 30.62 8.55
N PRO A 243 -7.50 29.96 7.40
CA PRO A 243 -8.14 30.53 6.22
C PRO A 243 -9.60 30.90 6.56
N PRO A 244 -10.13 32.02 6.05
CA PRO A 244 -11.49 32.42 6.32
C PRO A 244 -12.48 31.30 5.90
N PRO A 245 -13.60 31.13 6.65
CA PRO A 245 -14.60 30.14 6.30
C PRO A 245 -15.11 30.42 4.88
N ARG A 246 -15.16 29.38 4.05
CA ARG A 246 -15.75 29.48 2.71
C ARG A 246 -17.19 29.93 2.86
N ALA A 247 -17.54 31.03 2.19
CA ALA A 247 -18.93 31.49 2.10
C ALA A 247 -19.82 30.35 1.55
N ALA A 248 -20.92 30.10 2.22
CA ALA A 248 -21.90 29.13 1.75
C ALA A 248 -22.41 29.58 0.34
N PRO A 249 -22.59 28.66 -0.61
CA PRO A 249 -23.18 29.00 -1.89
C PRO A 249 -24.60 29.47 -1.64
N SER A 250 -24.88 30.67 -2.13
CA SER A 250 -26.22 31.30 -2.19
C SER A 250 -27.14 30.55 -3.15
#